data_2dfe586720755dda99bd7593fae9fa1c
#
_entry.id   2dfe586720755dda99bd7593fae9fa1c
#
_cell.length_a   1.000
_cell.length_b   1.000
_cell.length_c   1.000
_cell.angle_alpha   90.00
_cell.angle_beta   90.00
_cell.angle_gamma   90.00
#
_symmetry.space_group_name_H-M   'P 1'
#
loop_
_entity.id
_entity.type
_entity.pdbx_description
1 polymer ?
#
loop_
_entity_poly.entity_id
_entity_poly.type
_entity_poly.pdbx_seq_one_letter_code
_entity_poly.pdbx_strand_id
1 'polypeptide(L)'
;MEEERKIEELQRLIDTHENIVFFGGAGVSTESGIPDFRSVDGLYHQKYDVPPETILSHSYFLRYPEKFYAFYRDKMLSVGAEPNAAHKKLAELEAAGKLKAIVTQNIDGLHQAAGSKVVYELHGSTHRNYCMKCGAACDTELVRKSSGVPRCEKCGGMIKPDVVLYEESLNEKVLDGAIRAIAAADLLIVGGTSLAVYPAAGLLQCFEGDALVLINKGATPMDKNADLLIQQPIGQVLGSIKVR
;
A
#
# COMPACT_ATOMS: atom_id res chain seq x y z
N MET A 1 -28.43 5.72 9.65
CA MET A 1 -29.42 4.87 8.91
C MET A 1 -28.86 4.32 7.59
N GLU A 2 -28.50 5.15 6.58
CA GLU A 2 -27.95 4.61 5.32
C GLU A 2 -26.56 4.02 5.49
N GLU A 3 -25.69 4.71 6.21
CA GLU A 3 -24.33 4.27 6.52
C GLU A 3 -24.31 3.02 7.39
N GLU A 4 -25.16 2.90 8.38
CA GLU A 4 -25.30 1.71 9.22
C GLU A 4 -25.70 0.50 8.38
N ARG A 5 -26.65 0.65 7.45
CA ARG A 5 -27.05 -0.40 6.52
C ARG A 5 -25.89 -0.87 5.64
N LYS A 6 -25.03 0.06 5.20
CA LYS A 6 -23.83 -0.30 4.42
C LYS A 6 -22.80 -1.09 5.24
N ILE A 7 -22.65 -0.74 6.52
CA ILE A 7 -21.79 -1.50 7.44
C ILE A 7 -22.37 -2.90 7.72
N GLU A 8 -23.69 -3.00 7.92
CA GLU A 8 -24.37 -4.28 8.09
C GLU A 8 -24.23 -5.17 6.84
N GLU A 9 -24.32 -4.58 5.64
CA GLU A 9 -24.13 -5.29 4.38
C GLU A 9 -22.67 -5.75 4.22
N LEU A 10 -21.68 -4.90 4.56
CA LEU A 10 -20.29 -5.30 4.59
C LEU A 10 -20.05 -6.46 5.55
N GLN A 11 -20.64 -6.40 6.76
CA GLN A 11 -20.55 -7.49 7.72
C GLN A 11 -21.13 -8.79 7.14
N ARG A 12 -22.32 -8.72 6.51
CA ARG A 12 -22.95 -9.87 5.86
C ARG A 12 -22.05 -10.48 4.77
N LEU A 13 -21.45 -9.62 3.91
CA LEU A 13 -20.54 -10.08 2.86
C LEU A 13 -19.33 -10.80 3.48
N ILE A 14 -18.70 -10.23 4.49
CA ILE A 14 -17.55 -10.84 5.19
C ILE A 14 -17.95 -12.18 5.85
N ASP A 15 -19.13 -12.24 6.48
CA ASP A 15 -19.61 -13.46 7.16
C ASP A 15 -19.88 -14.60 6.15
N THR A 16 -20.34 -14.29 4.93
CA THR A 16 -20.77 -15.29 3.93
C THR A 16 -19.70 -15.70 2.92
N HIS A 17 -18.58 -14.98 2.83
CA HIS A 17 -17.49 -15.28 1.90
C HIS A 17 -16.29 -15.90 2.62
N GLU A 18 -15.53 -16.74 1.92
CA GLU A 18 -14.44 -17.53 2.50
C GLU A 18 -13.06 -17.21 1.88
N ASN A 19 -13.03 -16.58 0.70
CA ASN A 19 -11.82 -16.24 -0.02
C ASN A 19 -11.71 -14.73 -0.24
N ILE A 20 -11.65 -13.99 0.87
CA ILE A 20 -11.57 -12.54 0.85
C ILE A 20 -10.15 -12.09 0.47
N VAL A 21 -10.04 -11.15 -0.45
CA VAL A 21 -8.79 -10.44 -0.74
C VAL A 21 -9.00 -8.94 -0.51
N PHE A 22 -8.00 -8.31 0.09
CA PHE A 22 -7.98 -6.86 0.28
C PHE A 22 -6.99 -6.22 -0.70
N PHE A 23 -7.42 -5.17 -1.40
CA PHE A 23 -6.56 -4.34 -2.24
C PHE A 23 -6.52 -2.92 -1.71
N GLY A 24 -5.33 -2.43 -1.31
CA GLY A 24 -5.17 -1.16 -0.62
C GLY A 24 -4.14 -0.21 -1.21
N GLY A 25 -4.32 1.09 -0.90
CA GLY A 25 -3.37 2.16 -1.21
C GLY A 25 -3.12 3.08 -0.03
N ALA A 26 -2.48 4.23 -0.26
CA ALA A 26 -1.97 5.13 0.76
C ALA A 26 -3.05 5.66 1.72
N GLY A 27 -4.29 5.75 1.29
CA GLY A 27 -5.42 6.13 2.14
C GLY A 27 -5.69 5.17 3.29
N VAL A 28 -5.20 3.91 3.25
CA VAL A 28 -5.27 2.97 4.38
C VAL A 28 -4.44 3.45 5.56
N SER A 29 -3.32 4.13 5.30
CA SER A 29 -2.36 4.57 6.33
C SER A 29 -2.57 6.00 6.81
N THR A 30 -3.55 6.73 6.28
CA THR A 30 -3.83 8.12 6.72
C THR A 30 -4.25 8.20 8.18
N GLU A 31 -5.00 7.22 8.69
CA GLU A 31 -5.37 7.11 10.10
C GLU A 31 -4.23 6.62 11.00
N SER A 32 -3.06 6.29 10.40
CA SER A 32 -1.78 6.04 11.09
C SER A 32 -0.85 7.25 11.07
N GLY A 33 -1.31 8.40 10.55
CA GLY A 33 -0.52 9.63 10.46
C GLY A 33 0.40 9.70 9.23
N ILE A 34 0.33 8.75 8.29
CA ILE A 34 1.07 8.80 7.03
C ILE A 34 0.19 9.50 5.99
N PRO A 35 0.60 10.67 5.44
CA PRO A 35 -0.18 11.35 4.42
C PRO A 35 -0.23 10.50 3.14
N ASP A 36 -1.36 10.53 2.46
CA ASP A 36 -1.43 9.96 1.12
C ASP A 36 -0.78 10.90 0.08
N PHE A 37 -0.79 10.48 -1.19
CA PHE A 37 -0.12 11.24 -2.25
C PHE A 37 -1.03 12.30 -2.89
N ARG A 38 -2.35 12.07 -2.97
CA ARG A 38 -3.26 12.79 -3.86
C ARG A 38 -4.41 13.54 -3.21
N SER A 39 -4.69 13.30 -1.92
CA SER A 39 -5.70 14.09 -1.20
C SER A 39 -5.29 15.55 -1.10
N VAL A 40 -6.19 16.40 -0.67
CA VAL A 40 -5.94 17.86 -0.52
C VAL A 40 -4.70 18.13 0.33
N ASP A 41 -4.46 17.31 1.37
CA ASP A 41 -3.29 17.39 2.25
C ASP A 41 -2.16 16.43 1.84
N GLY A 42 -2.30 15.77 0.68
CA GLY A 42 -1.36 14.78 0.19
C GLY A 42 -0.02 15.34 -0.28
N LEU A 43 0.96 14.45 -0.43
CA LEU A 43 2.31 14.84 -0.79
C LEU A 43 2.38 15.63 -2.10
N TYR A 44 1.53 15.34 -3.09
CA TYR A 44 1.57 16.01 -4.39
C TYR A 44 0.99 17.43 -4.37
N HIS A 45 0.26 17.82 -3.34
CA HIS A 45 -0.25 19.17 -3.16
C HIS A 45 0.67 20.09 -2.34
N GLN A 46 1.76 19.55 -1.80
CA GLN A 46 2.77 20.36 -1.12
C GLN A 46 3.66 21.08 -2.16
N LYS A 47 4.19 22.26 -1.76
CA LYS A 47 5.07 23.04 -2.65
C LYS A 47 6.47 22.47 -2.66
N TYR A 48 6.90 22.01 -3.82
CA TYR A 48 8.27 21.55 -4.09
C TYR A 48 8.82 22.25 -5.34
N ASP A 49 10.14 22.44 -5.40
CA ASP A 49 10.82 22.95 -6.60
C ASP A 49 10.74 21.98 -7.78
N VAL A 50 10.64 20.68 -7.47
CA VAL A 50 10.50 19.58 -8.43
C VAL A 50 9.33 18.70 -8.00
N PRO A 51 8.42 18.32 -8.90
CA PRO A 51 7.29 17.46 -8.55
C PRO A 51 7.73 16.15 -7.89
N PRO A 52 7.04 15.67 -6.82
CA PRO A 52 7.38 14.43 -6.14
C PRO A 52 7.48 13.21 -7.06
N GLU A 53 6.62 13.10 -8.08
CA GLU A 53 6.70 12.03 -9.07
C GLU A 53 8.02 12.05 -9.86
N THR A 54 8.53 13.24 -10.16
CA THR A 54 9.85 13.39 -10.80
C THR A 54 10.96 12.98 -9.85
N ILE A 55 10.90 13.43 -8.58
CA ILE A 55 11.92 13.08 -7.57
C ILE A 55 11.95 11.56 -7.34
N LEU A 56 10.78 10.91 -7.32
CA LEU A 56 10.61 9.47 -7.12
C LEU A 56 10.73 8.66 -8.41
N SER A 57 11.33 9.20 -9.48
CA SER A 57 11.62 8.45 -10.70
C SER A 57 13.03 7.84 -10.68
N HIS A 58 13.17 6.71 -11.41
CA HIS A 58 14.46 6.03 -11.55
C HIS A 58 15.54 6.94 -12.17
N SER A 59 15.19 7.65 -13.21
CA SER A 59 16.11 8.59 -13.89
C SER A 59 16.57 9.72 -12.97
N TYR A 60 15.68 10.26 -12.13
CA TYR A 60 16.06 11.29 -11.17
C TYR A 60 16.93 10.73 -10.04
N PHE A 61 16.60 9.54 -9.53
CA PHE A 61 17.40 8.83 -8.53
C PHE A 61 18.85 8.64 -9.00
N LEU A 62 19.06 8.22 -10.26
CA LEU A 62 20.41 8.04 -10.80
C LEU A 62 21.13 9.37 -11.03
N ARG A 63 20.43 10.40 -11.48
CA ARG A 63 21.03 11.70 -11.85
C ARG A 63 21.28 12.61 -10.67
N TYR A 64 20.39 12.57 -9.67
CA TYR A 64 20.43 13.46 -8.51
C TYR A 64 20.24 12.69 -7.18
N PRO A 65 21.09 11.69 -6.89
CA PRO A 65 20.86 10.80 -5.74
C PRO A 65 20.84 11.54 -4.40
N GLU A 66 21.61 12.62 -4.23
CA GLU A 66 21.59 13.42 -2.99
C GLU A 66 20.24 14.09 -2.75
N LYS A 67 19.63 14.67 -3.81
CA LYS A 67 18.31 15.30 -3.73
C LYS A 67 17.22 14.25 -3.50
N PHE A 68 17.32 13.10 -4.18
CA PHE A 68 16.43 11.97 -3.95
C PHE A 68 16.46 11.53 -2.48
N TYR A 69 17.64 11.32 -1.91
CA TYR A 69 17.77 10.87 -0.53
C TYR A 69 17.37 11.90 0.51
N ALA A 70 17.55 13.19 0.23
CA ALA A 70 17.03 14.27 1.07
C ALA A 70 15.49 14.18 1.15
N PHE A 71 14.82 14.08 0.01
CA PHE A 71 13.38 13.91 -0.08
C PHE A 71 12.90 12.58 0.53
N TYR A 72 13.57 11.48 0.19
CA TYR A 72 13.21 10.14 0.65
C TYR A 72 13.22 10.02 2.17
N ARG A 73 14.24 10.55 2.84
CA ARG A 73 14.33 10.56 4.31
C ARG A 73 13.29 11.45 4.96
N ASP A 74 12.99 12.58 4.36
CA ASP A 74 12.02 13.55 4.91
C ASP A 74 10.56 13.08 4.75
N LYS A 75 10.24 12.47 3.60
CA LYS A 75 8.85 12.20 3.21
C LYS A 75 8.45 10.73 3.13
N MET A 76 9.40 9.83 2.83
CA MET A 76 9.06 8.43 2.56
C MET A 76 9.34 7.50 3.74
N LEU A 77 10.24 7.87 4.65
CA LEU A 77 10.51 7.11 5.86
C LEU A 77 9.55 7.53 6.97
N SER A 78 8.44 6.80 7.10
CA SER A 78 7.47 7.01 8.18
C SER A 78 8.02 6.49 9.50
N VAL A 79 8.57 7.38 10.32
CA VAL A 79 9.10 7.02 11.64
C VAL A 79 7.99 7.07 12.68
N GLY A 80 7.80 5.97 13.42
CA GLY A 80 6.87 5.90 14.55
C GLY A 80 5.39 5.77 14.18
N ALA A 81 5.06 5.53 12.90
CA ALA A 81 3.69 5.21 12.51
C ALA A 81 3.31 3.80 13.00
N GLU A 82 2.11 3.68 13.54
CA GLU A 82 1.57 2.43 14.08
C GLU A 82 0.38 1.93 13.26
N PRO A 83 0.15 0.60 13.20
CA PRO A 83 -1.03 0.04 12.53
C PRO A 83 -2.33 0.59 13.13
N ASN A 84 -3.21 1.12 12.29
CA ASN A 84 -4.54 1.58 12.69
C ASN A 84 -5.58 0.44 12.71
N ALA A 85 -6.84 0.77 12.95
CA ALA A 85 -7.92 -0.19 13.06
C ALA A 85 -8.12 -1.02 11.79
N ALA A 86 -7.89 -0.45 10.58
CA ALA A 86 -7.99 -1.21 9.33
C ALA A 86 -6.92 -2.30 9.26
N HIS A 87 -5.65 -1.96 9.51
CA HIS A 87 -4.56 -2.94 9.49
C HIS A 87 -4.80 -4.08 10.47
N LYS A 88 -5.21 -3.73 11.70
CA LYS A 88 -5.50 -4.71 12.77
C LYS A 88 -6.67 -5.62 12.40
N LYS A 89 -7.75 -5.07 11.83
CA LYS A 89 -8.90 -5.86 11.40
C LYS A 89 -8.56 -6.81 10.25
N LEU A 90 -7.76 -6.37 9.27
CA LEU A 90 -7.31 -7.25 8.19
C LEU A 90 -6.47 -8.41 8.71
N ALA A 91 -5.57 -8.16 9.67
CA ALA A 91 -4.79 -9.22 10.32
C ALA A 91 -5.69 -10.18 11.14
N GLU A 92 -6.73 -9.68 11.80
CA GLU A 92 -7.71 -10.48 12.52
C GLU A 92 -8.52 -11.38 11.57
N LEU A 93 -8.97 -10.87 10.43
CA LEU A 93 -9.66 -11.63 9.37
C LEU A 93 -8.74 -12.70 8.75
N GLU A 94 -7.46 -12.40 8.56
CA GLU A 94 -6.47 -13.38 8.09
C GLU A 94 -6.26 -14.49 9.12
N ALA A 95 -6.13 -14.15 10.41
CA ALA A 95 -5.99 -15.13 11.48
C ALA A 95 -7.21 -16.04 11.62
N ALA A 96 -8.40 -15.53 11.33
CA ALA A 96 -9.66 -16.29 11.28
C ALA A 96 -9.81 -17.13 10.00
N GLY A 97 -8.85 -17.04 9.05
CA GLY A 97 -8.88 -17.78 7.80
C GLY A 97 -9.83 -17.23 6.73
N LYS A 98 -10.46 -16.08 6.95
CA LYS A 98 -11.35 -15.39 6.00
C LYS A 98 -10.57 -14.62 4.93
N LEU A 99 -9.63 -13.77 5.34
CA LEU A 99 -8.78 -13.02 4.42
C LEU A 99 -7.60 -13.90 3.97
N LYS A 100 -7.46 -14.07 2.66
CA LYS A 100 -6.42 -14.93 2.06
C LYS A 100 -5.17 -14.17 1.68
N ALA A 101 -5.31 -12.88 1.33
CA ALA A 101 -4.18 -12.05 0.97
C ALA A 101 -4.52 -10.55 1.09
N ILE A 102 -3.48 -9.77 1.30
CA ILE A 102 -3.47 -8.33 1.14
C ILE A 102 -2.61 -8.00 -0.07
N VAL A 103 -3.16 -7.26 -1.02
CA VAL A 103 -2.43 -6.64 -2.13
C VAL A 103 -2.34 -5.16 -1.84
N THR A 104 -1.14 -4.65 -1.62
CA THR A 104 -0.97 -3.26 -1.23
C THR A 104 -0.03 -2.48 -2.15
N GLN A 105 -0.38 -1.22 -2.40
CA GLN A 105 0.49 -0.25 -3.05
C GLN A 105 1.41 0.45 -2.03
N ASN A 106 1.14 0.26 -0.74
CA ASN A 106 1.90 0.91 0.34
C ASN A 106 3.26 0.25 0.53
N ILE A 107 4.21 1.06 0.98
CA ILE A 107 5.61 0.69 1.22
C ILE A 107 5.98 0.79 2.71
N ASP A 108 5.01 1.08 3.58
CA ASP A 108 5.18 1.42 4.99
C ASP A 108 5.33 0.22 5.94
N GLY A 109 4.98 -1.00 5.47
CA GLY A 109 5.07 -2.23 6.27
C GLY A 109 4.03 -2.36 7.38
N LEU A 110 3.00 -1.48 7.44
CA LEU A 110 2.02 -1.49 8.54
C LEU A 110 1.11 -2.72 8.55
N HIS A 111 0.85 -3.34 7.40
CA HIS A 111 0.11 -4.60 7.34
C HIS A 111 0.86 -5.73 8.08
N GLN A 112 2.18 -5.86 7.81
CA GLN A 112 3.04 -6.84 8.47
C GLN A 112 3.20 -6.50 9.96
N ALA A 113 3.34 -5.23 10.30
CA ALA A 113 3.41 -4.77 11.69
C ALA A 113 2.12 -5.05 12.48
N ALA A 114 0.95 -5.08 11.81
CA ALA A 114 -0.33 -5.50 12.39
C ALA A 114 -0.45 -7.02 12.59
N GLY A 115 0.43 -7.82 11.97
CA GLY A 115 0.43 -9.28 12.07
C GLY A 115 0.01 -10.03 10.81
N SER A 116 -0.34 -9.32 9.72
CA SER A 116 -0.66 -9.95 8.43
C SER A 116 0.57 -10.65 7.84
N LYS A 117 0.37 -11.84 7.27
CA LYS A 117 1.44 -12.73 6.78
C LYS A 117 1.49 -12.80 5.26
N VAL A 118 0.33 -12.81 4.60
CA VAL A 118 0.25 -12.90 3.15
C VAL A 118 0.01 -11.50 2.57
N VAL A 119 1.11 -10.75 2.36
CA VAL A 119 1.08 -9.36 1.89
C VAL A 119 1.89 -9.23 0.61
N TYR A 120 1.25 -8.88 -0.48
CA TYR A 120 1.86 -8.57 -1.77
C TYR A 120 2.11 -7.06 -1.86
N GLU A 121 3.34 -6.64 -1.57
CA GLU A 121 3.78 -5.24 -1.64
C GLU A 121 4.15 -4.89 -3.08
N LEU A 122 3.18 -4.42 -3.88
CA LEU A 122 3.36 -4.15 -5.32
C LEU A 122 4.48 -3.14 -5.60
N HIS A 123 4.66 -2.18 -4.71
CA HIS A 123 5.67 -1.12 -4.84
C HIS A 123 6.88 -1.32 -3.92
N GLY A 124 7.06 -2.53 -3.39
CA GLY A 124 8.17 -2.83 -2.49
C GLY A 124 7.98 -2.28 -1.08
N SER A 125 9.09 -2.01 -0.38
CA SER A 125 9.06 -1.60 1.04
C SER A 125 10.21 -0.69 1.42
N THR A 126 9.95 0.30 2.28
CA THR A 126 10.97 1.16 2.90
C THR A 126 11.84 0.41 3.92
N HIS A 127 11.39 -0.76 4.37
CA HIS A 127 12.10 -1.59 5.35
C HIS A 127 13.18 -2.49 4.73
N ARG A 128 13.27 -2.55 3.41
CA ARG A 128 14.28 -3.31 2.68
C ARG A 128 15.13 -2.40 1.83
N ASN A 129 16.44 -2.63 1.85
CA ASN A 129 17.39 -1.87 1.06
C ASN A 129 18.49 -2.81 0.54
N TYR A 130 19.06 -2.52 -0.59
CA TYR A 130 20.13 -3.33 -1.18
C TYR A 130 21.21 -2.48 -1.86
N CYS A 131 22.40 -3.01 -1.89
CA CYS A 131 23.51 -2.40 -2.61
C CYS A 131 23.38 -2.65 -4.12
N MET A 132 23.37 -1.61 -4.92
CA MET A 132 23.28 -1.71 -6.38
C MET A 132 24.53 -2.38 -7.02
N LYS A 133 25.68 -2.41 -6.32
CA LYS A 133 26.91 -2.98 -6.83
C LYS A 133 27.08 -4.47 -6.49
N CYS A 134 26.81 -4.87 -5.24
CA CYS A 134 27.07 -6.24 -4.78
C CYS A 134 25.82 -7.01 -4.33
N GLY A 135 24.62 -6.41 -4.43
CA GLY A 135 23.35 -7.05 -4.06
C GLY A 135 23.16 -7.29 -2.55
N ALA A 136 24.11 -6.88 -1.70
CA ALA A 136 23.99 -7.10 -0.27
C ALA A 136 22.78 -6.35 0.29
N ALA A 137 21.99 -7.03 1.15
CA ALA A 137 20.97 -6.39 1.95
C ALA A 137 21.61 -5.37 2.91
N CYS A 138 20.97 -4.23 3.07
CA CYS A 138 21.43 -3.11 3.91
C CYS A 138 20.33 -2.70 4.88
N ASP A 139 20.72 -2.33 6.08
CA ASP A 139 19.81 -1.88 7.13
C ASP A 139 19.16 -0.55 6.76
N THR A 140 17.87 -0.40 7.05
CA THR A 140 17.12 0.85 6.89
C THR A 140 17.69 1.97 7.76
N GLU A 141 18.23 1.65 8.95
CA GLU A 141 18.90 2.61 9.81
C GLU A 141 20.13 3.25 9.16
N LEU A 142 20.87 2.49 8.34
CA LEU A 142 21.98 3.04 7.57
C LEU A 142 21.49 4.12 6.58
N VAL A 143 20.37 3.87 5.90
CA VAL A 143 19.77 4.84 4.98
C VAL A 143 19.24 6.05 5.75
N ARG A 144 18.59 5.83 6.87
CA ARG A 144 17.99 6.87 7.70
C ARG A 144 19.03 7.81 8.31
N LYS A 145 20.13 7.26 8.84
CA LYS A 145 21.18 8.02 9.55
C LYS A 145 22.24 8.64 8.62
N SER A 146 22.29 8.21 7.35
CA SER A 146 23.29 8.75 6.41
C SER A 146 23.05 10.22 6.11
N SER A 147 24.12 10.99 6.03
CA SER A 147 24.12 12.34 5.47
C SER A 147 24.49 12.25 3.97
N GLY A 148 23.55 12.51 3.07
CA GLY A 148 23.78 12.37 1.63
C GLY A 148 23.40 10.98 1.09
N VAL A 149 24.18 10.46 0.14
CA VAL A 149 23.89 9.17 -0.52
C VAL A 149 24.42 8.01 0.32
N PRO A 150 23.56 7.09 0.79
CA PRO A 150 23.99 5.95 1.60
C PRO A 150 24.90 5.00 0.81
N ARG A 151 25.93 4.52 1.47
CA ARG A 151 26.95 3.63 0.88
C ARG A 151 27.01 2.28 1.59
N CYS A 152 27.20 1.26 0.79
CA CYS A 152 27.33 -0.11 1.29
C CYS A 152 28.64 -0.27 2.06
N GLU A 153 28.57 -0.77 3.28
CA GLU A 153 29.73 -1.01 4.15
C GLU A 153 30.67 -2.09 3.58
N LYS A 154 30.14 -3.02 2.75
CA LYS A 154 30.94 -4.12 2.15
C LYS A 154 31.77 -3.68 0.94
N CYS A 155 31.23 -2.78 0.09
CA CYS A 155 31.85 -2.48 -1.20
C CYS A 155 31.83 -1.02 -1.63
N GLY A 156 31.30 -0.11 -0.79
CA GLY A 156 31.19 1.32 -1.09
C GLY A 156 30.15 1.67 -2.17
N GLY A 157 29.44 0.68 -2.72
CA GLY A 157 28.41 0.89 -3.73
C GLY A 157 27.22 1.70 -3.18
N MET A 158 26.46 2.36 -4.06
CA MET A 158 25.24 3.07 -3.68
C MET A 158 24.18 2.06 -3.22
N ILE A 159 23.50 2.37 -2.13
CA ILE A 159 22.37 1.61 -1.65
C ILE A 159 21.11 2.14 -2.34
N LYS A 160 20.21 1.25 -2.76
CA LYS A 160 18.87 1.60 -3.23
C LYS A 160 17.82 1.01 -2.28
N PRO A 161 16.80 1.79 -1.88
CA PRO A 161 15.65 1.21 -1.20
C PRO A 161 14.91 0.24 -2.14
N ASP A 162 14.38 -0.85 -1.59
CA ASP A 162 13.53 -1.80 -2.32
C ASP A 162 12.12 -1.23 -2.52
N VAL A 163 12.08 -0.03 -3.10
CA VAL A 163 10.87 0.69 -3.49
C VAL A 163 10.88 0.81 -5.00
N VAL A 164 9.75 0.45 -5.63
CA VAL A 164 9.56 0.61 -7.07
C VAL A 164 9.35 2.10 -7.36
N LEU A 165 10.31 2.69 -8.05
CA LEU A 165 10.24 4.09 -8.49
C LEU A 165 9.42 4.19 -9.79
N TYR A 166 8.94 5.39 -10.09
CA TYR A 166 8.41 5.65 -11.43
C TYR A 166 9.47 5.27 -12.48
N GLU A 167 9.04 4.76 -13.63
CA GLU A 167 9.88 4.21 -14.71
C GLU A 167 10.44 2.79 -14.41
N GLU A 168 10.23 2.23 -13.21
CA GLU A 168 10.60 0.85 -12.88
C GLU A 168 9.41 -0.12 -13.05
N SER A 169 9.70 -1.36 -13.41
CA SER A 169 8.72 -2.43 -13.47
C SER A 169 8.41 -2.98 -12.07
N LEU A 170 7.18 -3.44 -11.86
CA LEU A 170 6.82 -4.19 -10.66
C LEU A 170 7.58 -5.52 -10.61
N ASN A 171 7.78 -6.06 -9.42
CA ASN A 171 8.37 -7.38 -9.25
C ASN A 171 7.40 -8.46 -9.78
N GLU A 172 7.84 -9.24 -10.78
CA GLU A 172 7.02 -10.26 -11.45
C GLU A 172 6.43 -11.28 -10.47
N LYS A 173 7.21 -11.76 -9.50
CA LYS A 173 6.73 -12.76 -8.52
C LYS A 173 5.65 -12.19 -7.60
N VAL A 174 5.79 -10.93 -7.19
CA VAL A 174 4.78 -10.24 -6.38
C VAL A 174 3.52 -10.01 -7.19
N LEU A 175 3.68 -9.56 -8.45
CA LEU A 175 2.60 -9.32 -9.38
C LEU A 175 1.81 -10.60 -9.67
N ASP A 176 2.48 -11.70 -10.01
CA ASP A 176 1.86 -13.00 -10.26
C ASP A 176 1.11 -13.54 -9.04
N GLY A 177 1.69 -13.35 -7.84
CA GLY A 177 1.05 -13.73 -6.59
C GLY A 177 -0.22 -12.94 -6.33
N ALA A 178 -0.17 -11.62 -6.54
CA ALA A 178 -1.31 -10.72 -6.40
C ALA A 178 -2.44 -11.05 -7.40
N ILE A 179 -2.09 -11.28 -8.68
CA ILE A 179 -3.05 -11.66 -9.72
C ILE A 179 -3.76 -12.96 -9.33
N ARG A 180 -3.00 -14.01 -8.95
CA ARG A 180 -3.60 -15.29 -8.53
C ARG A 180 -4.50 -15.15 -7.32
N ALA A 181 -4.11 -14.33 -6.33
CA ALA A 181 -4.93 -14.08 -5.16
C ALA A 181 -6.25 -13.39 -5.51
N ILE A 182 -6.20 -12.33 -6.33
CA ILE A 182 -7.39 -11.58 -6.78
C ILE A 182 -8.32 -12.48 -7.62
N ALA A 183 -7.75 -13.25 -8.56
CA ALA A 183 -8.55 -14.15 -9.42
C ALA A 183 -9.23 -15.29 -8.65
N ALA A 184 -8.67 -15.70 -7.52
CA ALA A 184 -9.23 -16.75 -6.67
C ALA A 184 -10.20 -16.21 -5.59
N ALA A 185 -10.35 -14.90 -5.48
CA ALA A 185 -11.21 -14.29 -4.46
C ALA A 185 -12.69 -14.43 -4.81
N ASP A 186 -13.53 -14.71 -3.82
CA ASP A 186 -15.00 -14.62 -3.91
C ASP A 186 -15.50 -13.23 -3.48
N LEU A 187 -14.75 -12.53 -2.61
CA LEU A 187 -14.98 -11.15 -2.21
C LEU A 187 -13.69 -10.32 -2.35
N LEU A 188 -13.75 -9.25 -3.12
CA LEU A 188 -12.66 -8.27 -3.21
C LEU A 188 -13.05 -6.98 -2.49
N ILE A 189 -12.29 -6.65 -1.42
CA ILE A 189 -12.44 -5.38 -0.70
C ILE A 189 -11.33 -4.45 -1.15
N VAL A 190 -11.69 -3.33 -1.75
CA VAL A 190 -10.77 -2.29 -2.22
C VAL A 190 -10.90 -1.08 -1.32
N GLY A 191 -9.78 -0.57 -0.79
CA GLY A 191 -9.86 0.56 0.11
C GLY A 191 -8.67 1.50 0.12
N GLY A 192 -8.92 2.77 0.47
CA GLY A 192 -7.88 3.77 0.64
C GLY A 192 -7.02 4.01 -0.61
N THR A 193 -7.59 3.90 -1.80
CA THR A 193 -6.86 4.10 -3.06
C THR A 193 -7.67 4.91 -4.06
N SER A 194 -6.99 5.79 -4.80
CA SER A 194 -7.61 6.54 -5.90
C SER A 194 -7.78 5.71 -7.18
N LEU A 195 -7.18 4.51 -7.25
CA LEU A 195 -7.12 3.65 -8.44
C LEU A 195 -6.56 4.36 -9.70
N ALA A 196 -5.68 5.34 -9.51
CA ALA A 196 -5.09 6.14 -10.58
C ALA A 196 -3.68 5.67 -11.00
N VAL A 197 -3.07 4.73 -10.27
CA VAL A 197 -1.70 4.27 -10.54
C VAL A 197 -1.71 2.93 -11.25
N TYR A 198 -1.23 2.93 -12.50
CA TYR A 198 -1.04 1.73 -13.29
C TYR A 198 0.43 1.25 -13.21
N PRO A 199 0.68 -0.07 -13.29
CA PRO A 199 -0.27 -1.15 -13.60
C PRO A 199 -1.09 -1.66 -12.40
N ALA A 200 -0.82 -1.21 -11.16
CA ALA A 200 -1.47 -1.73 -9.96
C ALA A 200 -3.01 -1.68 -10.01
N ALA A 201 -3.60 -0.55 -10.43
CA ALA A 201 -5.06 -0.42 -10.56
C ALA A 201 -5.66 -1.39 -11.57
N GLY A 202 -4.90 -1.81 -12.58
CA GLY A 202 -5.33 -2.77 -13.59
C GLY A 202 -5.54 -4.19 -13.06
N LEU A 203 -4.97 -4.54 -11.90
CA LEU A 203 -5.12 -5.86 -11.30
C LEU A 203 -6.56 -6.18 -10.90
N LEU A 204 -7.37 -5.16 -10.64
CA LEU A 204 -8.78 -5.35 -10.31
C LEU A 204 -9.57 -6.01 -11.44
N GLN A 205 -9.10 -5.90 -12.69
CA GLN A 205 -9.73 -6.57 -13.85
C GLN A 205 -9.57 -8.09 -13.83
N CYS A 206 -8.70 -8.62 -12.96
CA CYS A 206 -8.53 -10.07 -12.77
C CYS A 206 -9.55 -10.65 -11.77
N PHE A 207 -10.37 -9.81 -11.13
CA PHE A 207 -11.40 -10.25 -10.20
C PHE A 207 -12.62 -10.74 -10.98
N GLU A 208 -13.02 -11.99 -10.70
CA GLU A 208 -14.19 -12.65 -11.30
C GLU A 208 -15.12 -13.22 -10.21
N GLY A 209 -14.96 -12.79 -8.94
CA GLY A 209 -15.73 -13.29 -7.80
C GLY A 209 -17.12 -12.64 -7.68
N ASP A 210 -17.78 -12.93 -6.56
CA ASP A 210 -19.20 -12.66 -6.36
C ASP A 210 -19.50 -11.21 -5.98
N ALA A 211 -18.58 -10.53 -5.24
CA ALA A 211 -18.84 -9.17 -4.75
C ALA A 211 -17.58 -8.31 -4.72
N LEU A 212 -17.70 -7.07 -5.20
CA LEU A 212 -16.70 -6.02 -5.13
C LEU A 212 -17.16 -4.92 -4.16
N VAL A 213 -16.38 -4.70 -3.10
CA VAL A 213 -16.61 -3.64 -2.12
C VAL A 213 -15.58 -2.54 -2.28
N LEU A 214 -16.01 -1.28 -2.35
CA LEU A 214 -15.14 -0.11 -2.33
C LEU A 214 -15.33 0.67 -1.03
N ILE A 215 -14.22 0.91 -0.31
CA ILE A 215 -14.20 1.73 0.91
C ILE A 215 -13.20 2.88 0.69
N ASN A 216 -13.68 4.06 0.36
CA ASN A 216 -12.81 5.19 0.05
C ASN A 216 -13.49 6.52 0.35
N LYS A 217 -12.76 7.52 0.86
CA LYS A 217 -13.32 8.86 1.12
C LYS A 217 -13.70 9.61 -0.17
N GLY A 218 -12.84 9.51 -1.17
CA GLY A 218 -13.03 10.18 -2.46
C GLY A 218 -13.59 9.23 -3.51
N ALA A 219 -14.17 9.79 -4.57
CA ALA A 219 -14.65 9.03 -5.70
C ALA A 219 -13.49 8.35 -6.47
N THR A 220 -13.78 7.19 -7.04
CA THR A 220 -12.85 6.41 -7.86
C THR A 220 -13.47 6.08 -9.22
N PRO A 221 -12.66 5.76 -10.25
CA PRO A 221 -13.18 5.30 -11.54
C PRO A 221 -14.02 4.01 -11.46
N MET A 222 -13.88 3.26 -10.37
CA MET A 222 -14.55 1.96 -10.16
C MET A 222 -15.85 2.04 -9.35
N ASP A 223 -16.24 3.21 -8.85
CA ASP A 223 -17.43 3.36 -7.99
C ASP A 223 -18.70 2.76 -8.59
N LYS A 224 -18.86 2.88 -9.92
CA LYS A 224 -20.03 2.34 -10.64
C LYS A 224 -20.02 0.82 -10.79
N ASN A 225 -18.88 0.18 -10.56
CA ASN A 225 -18.71 -1.26 -10.71
C ASN A 225 -18.80 -1.97 -9.35
N ALA A 226 -18.82 -1.21 -8.24
CA ALA A 226 -18.89 -1.77 -6.90
C ALA A 226 -20.32 -2.24 -6.57
N ASP A 227 -20.44 -3.43 -6.00
CA ASP A 227 -21.68 -3.94 -5.41
C ASP A 227 -22.01 -3.21 -4.11
N LEU A 228 -20.97 -2.77 -3.38
CA LEU A 228 -21.11 -1.96 -2.17
C LEU A 228 -20.08 -0.82 -2.17
N LEU A 229 -20.55 0.42 -2.10
CA LEU A 229 -19.73 1.62 -1.99
C LEU A 229 -19.92 2.29 -0.63
N ILE A 230 -18.80 2.41 0.14
CA ILE A 230 -18.77 3.07 1.45
C ILE A 230 -17.81 4.25 1.39
N GLN A 231 -18.34 5.48 1.50
CA GLN A 231 -17.53 6.70 1.40
C GLN A 231 -17.15 7.25 2.78
N GLN A 232 -16.35 6.46 3.51
CA GLN A 232 -15.91 6.76 4.88
C GLN A 232 -14.43 6.43 5.10
N PRO A 233 -13.82 6.90 6.22
CA PRO A 233 -12.49 6.47 6.63
C PRO A 233 -12.42 4.95 6.82
N ILE A 234 -11.45 4.31 6.18
CA ILE A 234 -11.37 2.85 6.13
C ILE A 234 -11.13 2.21 7.50
N GLY A 235 -10.36 2.87 8.37
CA GLY A 235 -10.13 2.38 9.73
C GLY A 235 -11.40 2.38 10.57
N GLN A 236 -12.26 3.39 10.41
CA GLN A 236 -13.57 3.41 11.07
C GLN A 236 -14.48 2.30 10.56
N VAL A 237 -14.55 2.11 9.24
CA VAL A 237 -15.38 1.07 8.61
C VAL A 237 -14.92 -0.32 9.03
N LEU A 238 -13.67 -0.68 8.76
CA LEU A 238 -13.16 -2.01 9.08
C LEU A 238 -13.09 -2.25 10.58
N GLY A 239 -12.77 -1.21 11.38
CA GLY A 239 -12.74 -1.30 12.83
C GLY A 239 -14.09 -1.68 13.46
N SER A 240 -15.21 -1.37 12.78
CA SER A 240 -16.56 -1.71 13.25
C SER A 240 -16.98 -3.17 12.97
N ILE A 241 -16.29 -3.86 12.07
CA ILE A 241 -16.58 -5.24 11.66
C ILE A 241 -16.22 -6.22 12.78
N LYS A 242 -17.04 -7.23 12.94
CA LYS A 242 -16.82 -8.33 13.90
C LYS A 242 -16.33 -9.56 13.15
N VAL A 243 -15.25 -10.16 13.62
CA VAL A 243 -14.78 -11.46 13.12
C VAL A 243 -15.50 -12.55 13.90
N ARG A 244 -16.12 -13.47 13.17
CA ARG A 244 -16.96 -14.56 13.73
C ARG A 244 -16.41 -15.90 13.29
#